data_2ad3897e844613e32e91ebfa4ecf6643
#
_entry.id   2ad3897e844613e32e91ebfa4ecf6643
#
_cell.length_a   1.000
_cell.length_b   1.000
_cell.length_c   1.000
_cell.angle_alpha   90.00
_cell.angle_beta   90.00
_cell.angle_gamma   90.00
#
_symmetry.space_group_name_H-M   'P 1'
#
loop_
_entity.id
_entity.type
_entity.pdbx_description
1 polymer ?
#
loop_
_entity_poly.entity_id
_entity_poly.type
_entity_poly.pdbx_seq_one_letter_code
_entity_poly.pdbx_strand_id
1 'polypeptide(L)'
;MRRFLIMSVLLTGLASAAWAQRVADVKFEPGDFGTMVSGTITGNEYFDYTLGAQAGQEMFADLKVSDTNGNGVIYFNILPPGSDGVAIYNGSIDGNTARIDLPEDGDYTIRVYLMGNDRDTDKTVGYNLDLSIQ
;
A
#
# COMPACT_ATOMS: atom_id res chain seq x y z
N MET A 1 19.75 -44.64 42.68
CA MET A 1 18.87 -44.34 41.55
C MET A 1 18.71 -42.86 41.45
N ARG A 2 19.35 -42.25 40.46
CA ARG A 2 19.18 -40.81 40.18
C ARG A 2 18.07 -40.66 39.12
N ARG A 3 16.95 -40.03 39.49
CA ARG A 3 15.92 -39.65 38.54
C ARG A 3 16.30 -38.32 37.93
N PHE A 4 16.61 -38.32 36.62
CA PHE A 4 16.77 -37.08 35.89
C PHE A 4 15.38 -36.56 35.49
N LEU A 5 15.00 -35.43 36.04
CA LEU A 5 13.83 -34.66 35.56
C LEU A 5 14.27 -33.94 34.31
N ILE A 6 13.79 -34.38 33.16
CA ILE A 6 13.90 -33.62 31.91
C ILE A 6 12.84 -32.55 31.97
N MET A 7 13.27 -31.30 32.24
CA MET A 7 12.42 -30.13 32.19
C MET A 7 12.30 -29.73 30.73
N SER A 8 11.22 -30.15 30.08
CA SER A 8 10.87 -29.64 28.74
C SER A 8 10.48 -28.16 28.84
N VAL A 9 11.38 -27.30 28.44
CA VAL A 9 11.07 -25.88 28.22
C VAL A 9 10.24 -25.81 26.95
N LEU A 10 8.93 -25.65 27.10
CA LEU A 10 8.06 -25.26 25.99
C LEU A 10 8.40 -23.82 25.63
N LEU A 11 9.17 -23.62 24.57
CA LEU A 11 9.28 -22.32 23.93
C LEU A 11 7.96 -22.04 23.22
N THR A 12 7.03 -21.38 23.89
CA THR A 12 5.90 -20.77 23.21
C THR A 12 6.42 -19.59 22.41
N GLY A 13 6.68 -19.81 21.12
CA GLY A 13 6.96 -18.73 20.18
C GLY A 13 5.74 -17.84 20.12
N LEU A 14 5.82 -16.63 20.69
CA LEU A 14 4.88 -15.56 20.44
C LEU A 14 5.01 -15.21 18.96
N ALA A 15 4.11 -15.74 18.15
CA ALA A 15 3.90 -15.20 16.80
C ALA A 15 3.38 -13.77 16.99
N SER A 16 4.29 -12.78 16.96
CA SER A 16 3.87 -11.39 16.77
C SER A 16 3.12 -11.34 15.45
N ALA A 17 1.83 -10.94 15.48
CA ALA A 17 1.12 -10.59 14.27
C ALA A 17 1.89 -9.45 13.61
N ALA A 18 2.75 -9.78 12.66
CA ALA A 18 3.40 -8.79 11.84
C ALA A 18 2.28 -8.10 11.06
N TRP A 19 2.08 -6.83 11.30
CA TRP A 19 1.27 -5.96 10.46
C TRP A 19 1.87 -6.06 9.07
N ALA A 20 1.20 -6.83 8.19
CA ALA A 20 1.77 -7.16 6.89
C ALA A 20 1.65 -5.97 5.96
N GLN A 21 2.67 -5.11 5.96
CA GLN A 21 2.93 -4.23 4.84
C GLN A 21 3.17 -5.10 3.61
N ARG A 22 2.33 -4.94 2.61
CA ARG A 22 2.52 -5.56 1.31
C ARG A 22 3.20 -4.57 0.39
N VAL A 23 4.16 -5.05 -0.39
CA VAL A 23 4.92 -4.23 -1.34
C VAL A 23 4.96 -4.95 -2.68
N ALA A 24 4.72 -4.22 -3.76
CA ALA A 24 4.88 -4.71 -5.12
C ALA A 24 5.55 -3.67 -6.00
N ASP A 25 6.51 -4.10 -6.82
CA ASP A 25 7.04 -3.27 -7.89
C ASP A 25 6.08 -3.26 -9.07
N VAL A 26 5.76 -2.05 -9.53
CA VAL A 26 4.93 -1.86 -10.73
C VAL A 26 5.85 -1.68 -11.93
N LYS A 27 5.67 -2.55 -12.92
CA LYS A 27 6.38 -2.46 -14.20
C LYS A 27 5.37 -2.39 -15.32
N PHE A 28 5.61 -1.48 -16.25
CA PHE A 28 4.79 -1.39 -17.46
C PHE A 28 5.31 -2.36 -18.51
N GLU A 29 4.39 -2.92 -19.30
CA GLU A 29 4.78 -3.71 -20.46
C GLU A 29 5.57 -2.85 -21.45
N PRO A 30 6.52 -3.44 -22.21
CA PRO A 30 7.29 -2.69 -23.18
C PRO A 30 6.40 -1.91 -24.16
N GLY A 31 6.66 -0.60 -24.26
CA GLY A 31 5.87 0.33 -25.09
C GLY A 31 4.66 0.93 -24.39
N ASP A 32 4.27 0.44 -23.21
CA ASP A 32 3.21 0.99 -22.38
C ASP A 32 3.78 1.93 -21.31
N PHE A 33 3.02 2.94 -20.95
CA PHE A 33 3.34 3.87 -19.85
C PHE A 33 2.27 3.89 -18.77
N GLY A 34 1.37 2.91 -18.79
CA GLY A 34 0.31 2.74 -17.80
C GLY A 34 -0.03 1.29 -17.55
N THR A 35 -0.65 1.04 -16.40
CA THR A 35 -1.17 -0.26 -16.01
C THR A 35 -2.26 -0.11 -14.96
N MET A 36 -3.08 -1.15 -14.80
CA MET A 36 -4.03 -1.25 -13.70
C MET A 36 -3.59 -2.36 -12.76
N VAL A 37 -3.58 -2.08 -11.47
CA VAL A 37 -3.38 -3.06 -10.41
C VAL A 37 -4.64 -3.18 -9.57
N SER A 38 -4.89 -4.36 -9.04
CA SER A 38 -6.03 -4.65 -8.18
C SER A 38 -5.58 -5.30 -6.90
N GLY A 39 -6.29 -5.06 -5.81
CA GLY A 39 -5.97 -5.64 -4.52
C GLY A 39 -7.13 -5.54 -3.54
N THR A 40 -6.87 -6.02 -2.32
CA THR A 40 -7.77 -5.90 -1.18
C THR A 40 -6.99 -5.47 0.04
N ILE A 41 -7.60 -4.63 0.88
CA ILE A 41 -7.05 -4.18 2.16
C ILE A 41 -8.08 -4.42 3.26
N THR A 42 -7.61 -4.91 4.40
CA THR A 42 -8.42 -5.15 5.58
C THR A 42 -7.87 -4.34 6.77
N GLY A 43 -8.72 -3.52 7.39
CA GLY A 43 -8.39 -2.80 8.62
C GLY A 43 -7.16 -1.90 8.49
N ASN A 44 -6.15 -2.16 9.31
CA ASN A 44 -4.91 -1.39 9.37
C ASN A 44 -3.84 -1.82 8.34
N GLU A 45 -4.12 -2.79 7.50
CA GLU A 45 -3.22 -3.16 6.42
C GLU A 45 -3.04 -2.00 5.46
N TYR A 46 -1.90 -1.96 4.79
CA TYR A 46 -1.67 -1.06 3.66
C TYR A 46 -0.84 -1.75 2.59
N PHE A 47 -0.97 -1.27 1.37
CA PHE A 47 -0.25 -1.81 0.23
C PHE A 47 0.60 -0.70 -0.40
N ASP A 48 1.90 -0.95 -0.53
CA ASP A 48 2.84 -0.05 -1.18
C ASP A 48 3.17 -0.55 -2.59
N TYR A 49 2.85 0.27 -3.59
CA TYR A 49 3.26 0.07 -4.97
C TYR A 49 4.44 0.99 -5.27
N THR A 50 5.55 0.40 -5.68
CA THR A 50 6.73 1.17 -6.06
C THR A 50 6.86 1.24 -7.58
N LEU A 51 7.19 2.41 -8.10
CA LEU A 51 7.47 2.59 -9.51
C LEU A 51 8.52 3.67 -9.74
N GLY A 52 9.44 3.37 -10.65
CA GLY A 52 10.50 4.27 -11.05
C GLY A 52 10.00 5.37 -11.99
N ALA A 53 10.49 6.58 -11.78
CA ALA A 53 10.17 7.73 -12.63
C ALA A 53 11.32 8.73 -12.65
N GLN A 54 11.21 9.72 -13.54
CA GLN A 54 12.17 10.79 -13.69
C GLN A 54 11.52 12.14 -13.37
N ALA A 55 12.32 13.06 -12.87
CA ALA A 55 11.92 14.44 -12.67
C ALA A 55 11.32 15.03 -13.95
N GLY A 56 10.20 15.76 -13.82
CA GLY A 56 9.48 16.35 -14.94
C GLY A 56 8.46 15.44 -15.60
N GLN A 57 8.42 14.16 -15.27
CA GLN A 57 7.31 13.30 -15.68
C GLN A 57 6.05 13.58 -14.86
N GLU A 58 4.90 13.25 -15.43
CA GLU A 58 3.60 13.35 -14.75
C GLU A 58 3.13 11.95 -14.33
N MET A 59 2.74 11.81 -13.07
CA MET A 59 2.07 10.63 -12.57
C MET A 59 0.57 10.85 -12.54
N PHE A 60 -0.16 9.91 -13.14
CA PHE A 60 -1.60 9.77 -12.98
C PHE A 60 -1.89 8.55 -12.11
N ALA A 61 -2.79 8.71 -11.14
CA ALA A 61 -3.27 7.62 -10.30
C ALA A 61 -4.76 7.80 -10.03
N ASP A 62 -5.54 6.76 -10.24
CA ASP A 62 -6.99 6.77 -10.02
C ASP A 62 -7.41 5.50 -9.29
N LEU A 63 -7.95 5.67 -8.08
CA LEU A 63 -8.35 4.60 -7.18
C LEU A 63 -9.86 4.46 -7.13
N LYS A 64 -10.36 3.26 -7.42
CA LYS A 64 -11.79 2.93 -7.37
C LYS A 64 -12.03 1.71 -6.51
N VAL A 65 -13.07 1.76 -5.69
CA VAL A 65 -13.56 0.60 -4.94
C VAL A 65 -14.21 -0.37 -5.90
N SER A 66 -13.82 -1.64 -5.82
CA SER A 66 -14.44 -2.74 -6.59
C SER A 66 -15.44 -3.54 -5.77
N ASP A 67 -15.17 -3.72 -4.45
CA ASP A 67 -16.02 -4.45 -3.53
C ASP A 67 -15.70 -4.05 -2.09
N THR A 68 -16.68 -4.13 -1.19
CA THR A 68 -16.46 -3.86 0.24
C THR A 68 -17.59 -4.41 1.10
N ASN A 69 -17.28 -4.83 2.32
CA ASN A 69 -18.26 -5.12 3.37
C ASN A 69 -18.43 -3.96 4.35
N GLY A 70 -17.81 -2.82 4.10
CA GLY A 70 -17.91 -1.58 4.85
C GLY A 70 -18.44 -0.42 4.01
N ASN A 71 -17.86 0.77 4.23
CA ASN A 71 -18.25 2.00 3.54
C ASN A 71 -17.39 2.32 2.32
N GLY A 72 -16.29 1.61 2.14
CA GLY A 72 -15.34 1.86 1.04
C GLY A 72 -14.48 3.10 1.27
N VAL A 73 -14.11 3.40 2.52
CA VAL A 73 -13.27 4.55 2.88
C VAL A 73 -11.81 4.18 2.69
N ILE A 74 -11.35 4.28 1.47
CA ILE A 74 -10.00 3.93 1.02
C ILE A 74 -9.38 5.13 0.33
N TYR A 75 -8.06 5.30 0.53
CA TYR A 75 -7.29 6.40 -0.06
C TYR A 75 -5.92 5.90 -0.50
N PHE A 76 -5.22 6.73 -1.23
CA PHE A 76 -3.79 6.53 -1.49
C PHE A 76 -3.01 7.83 -1.27
N ASN A 77 -1.76 7.67 -0.88
CA ASN A 77 -0.78 8.74 -0.83
C ASN A 77 0.33 8.44 -1.83
N ILE A 78 0.98 9.48 -2.35
CA ILE A 78 2.17 9.34 -3.19
C ILE A 78 3.35 9.87 -2.39
N LEU A 79 4.34 9.02 -2.15
CA LEU A 79 5.56 9.31 -1.42
C LEU A 79 6.70 9.50 -2.43
N PRO A 80 7.50 10.56 -2.30
CA PRO A 80 8.67 10.75 -3.16
C PRO A 80 9.79 9.77 -2.81
N PRO A 81 10.81 9.64 -3.68
CA PRO A 81 11.95 8.76 -3.42
C PRO A 81 12.60 9.04 -2.07
N GLY A 82 12.90 7.97 -1.31
CA GLY A 82 13.53 8.04 0.00
C GLY A 82 12.61 8.43 1.16
N SER A 83 11.33 8.73 0.92
CA SER A 83 10.36 9.02 1.98
C SER A 83 9.78 7.74 2.57
N ASP A 84 9.69 7.68 3.89
CA ASP A 84 9.05 6.59 4.64
C ASP A 84 7.62 6.92 5.12
N GLY A 85 7.15 8.15 4.90
CA GLY A 85 5.81 8.53 5.33
C GLY A 85 5.34 9.92 4.88
N VAL A 86 6.25 10.84 4.57
CA VAL A 86 5.86 12.18 4.10
C VAL A 86 5.49 12.13 2.62
N ALA A 87 4.23 12.45 2.33
CA ALA A 87 3.66 12.37 0.99
C ALA A 87 3.74 13.71 0.25
N ILE A 88 3.89 13.64 -1.08
CA ILE A 88 3.70 14.79 -1.99
C ILE A 88 2.26 14.90 -2.49
N TYR A 89 1.48 13.84 -2.35
CA TYR A 89 0.05 13.82 -2.61
C TYR A 89 -0.65 13.02 -1.52
N ASN A 90 -1.70 13.56 -0.95
CA ASN A 90 -2.47 12.95 0.11
C ASN A 90 -3.92 12.78 -0.31
N GLY A 91 -4.31 11.55 -0.63
CA GLY A 91 -5.63 11.23 -1.17
C GLY A 91 -6.79 11.52 -0.23
N SER A 92 -6.57 11.44 1.09
CA SER A 92 -7.62 11.78 2.07
C SER A 92 -7.99 13.26 2.09
N ILE A 93 -7.14 14.12 1.53
CA ILE A 93 -7.35 15.57 1.42
C ILE A 93 -7.76 15.96 -0.01
N ASP A 94 -7.04 15.42 -1.01
CA ASP A 94 -7.13 15.86 -2.41
C ASP A 94 -7.92 14.91 -3.31
N GLY A 95 -8.37 13.77 -2.77
CA GLY A 95 -9.22 12.82 -3.48
C GLY A 95 -8.46 11.63 -4.08
N ASN A 96 -9.23 10.70 -4.66
CA ASN A 96 -8.72 9.43 -5.17
C ASN A 96 -8.33 9.45 -6.64
N THR A 97 -8.21 10.62 -7.23
CA THR A 97 -7.67 10.83 -8.58
C THR A 97 -6.57 11.88 -8.51
N ALA A 98 -5.35 11.47 -8.81
CA ALA A 98 -4.17 12.32 -8.78
C ALA A 98 -3.61 12.51 -10.18
N ARG A 99 -3.14 13.73 -10.45
CA ARG A 99 -2.32 14.06 -11.62
C ARG A 99 -1.28 15.07 -11.15
N ILE A 100 -0.05 14.61 -10.97
CA ILE A 100 1.01 15.43 -10.38
C ILE A 100 2.30 15.37 -11.20
N ASP A 101 3.00 16.50 -11.24
CA ASP A 101 4.36 16.57 -11.76
C ASP A 101 5.33 16.01 -10.73
N LEU A 102 6.23 15.16 -11.18
CA LEU A 102 7.20 14.49 -10.31
C LEU A 102 8.45 15.35 -10.15
N PRO A 103 8.85 15.67 -8.89
CA PRO A 103 9.94 16.63 -8.65
C PRO A 103 11.34 16.05 -8.80
N GLU A 104 11.51 14.72 -8.74
CA GLU A 104 12.84 14.10 -8.70
C GLU A 104 12.86 12.73 -9.38
N ASP A 105 14.09 12.27 -9.74
CA ASP A 105 14.32 10.93 -10.24
C ASP A 105 14.28 9.92 -9.09
N GLY A 106 13.78 8.73 -9.33
CA GLY A 106 13.86 7.62 -8.40
C GLY A 106 12.58 6.82 -8.29
N ASP A 107 12.50 6.00 -7.25
CA ASP A 107 11.36 5.14 -6.97
C ASP A 107 10.35 5.86 -6.08
N TYR A 108 9.16 6.08 -6.62
CA TYR A 108 8.01 6.59 -5.90
C TYR A 108 7.23 5.44 -5.28
N THR A 109 6.57 5.71 -4.15
CA THR A 109 5.67 4.76 -3.50
C THR A 109 4.25 5.29 -3.51
N ILE A 110 3.31 4.48 -3.98
CA ILE A 110 1.89 4.75 -3.86
C ILE A 110 1.37 3.84 -2.77
N ARG A 111 0.99 4.42 -1.64
CA ARG A 111 0.50 3.71 -0.46
C ARG A 111 -1.02 3.75 -0.43
N VAL A 112 -1.65 2.57 -0.51
CA VAL A 112 -3.10 2.40 -0.42
C VAL A 112 -3.47 1.95 0.99
N TYR A 113 -4.46 2.60 1.61
CA TYR A 113 -4.84 2.37 3.01
C TYR A 113 -6.30 2.72 3.27
N LEU A 114 -6.86 2.16 4.35
CA LEU A 114 -8.20 2.48 4.82
C LEU A 114 -8.15 3.58 5.89
N MET A 115 -9.26 4.27 6.07
CA MET A 115 -9.46 5.25 7.15
C MET A 115 -10.83 5.07 7.81
N GLY A 116 -10.98 5.72 8.99
CA GLY A 116 -12.23 5.81 9.71
C GLY A 116 -12.75 4.45 10.18
N ASN A 117 -14.06 4.26 10.09
CA ASN A 117 -14.71 3.05 10.58
C ASN A 117 -14.25 1.78 9.84
N ASP A 118 -13.98 1.86 8.56
CA ASP A 118 -13.50 0.71 7.78
C ASP A 118 -12.15 0.21 8.28
N ARG A 119 -11.25 1.12 8.63
CA ARG A 119 -9.99 0.78 9.28
C ARG A 119 -10.19 0.25 10.68
N ASP A 120 -10.99 0.94 11.49
CA ASP A 120 -11.10 0.70 12.93
C ASP A 120 -11.92 -0.55 13.27
N THR A 121 -12.76 -1.03 12.35
CA THR A 121 -13.62 -2.21 12.53
C THR A 121 -13.25 -3.37 11.58
N ASP A 122 -12.01 -3.39 11.09
CA ASP A 122 -11.46 -4.48 10.25
C ASP A 122 -12.32 -4.81 9.03
N LYS A 123 -12.84 -3.80 8.35
CA LYS A 123 -13.55 -3.99 7.08
C LYS A 123 -12.56 -4.30 5.98
N THR A 124 -13.03 -5.00 4.96
CA THR A 124 -12.27 -5.33 3.76
C THR A 124 -12.77 -4.49 2.59
N VAL A 125 -11.83 -3.88 1.86
CA VAL A 125 -12.10 -3.09 0.67
C VAL A 125 -11.26 -3.61 -0.49
N GLY A 126 -11.93 -4.04 -1.53
CA GLY A 126 -11.32 -4.34 -2.82
C GLY A 126 -11.24 -3.09 -3.68
N TYR A 127 -10.19 -2.97 -4.48
CA TYR A 127 -9.95 -1.78 -5.29
C TYR A 127 -9.26 -2.09 -6.61
N ASN A 128 -9.42 -1.16 -7.54
CA ASN A 128 -8.63 -1.04 -8.75
C ASN A 128 -7.87 0.29 -8.71
N LEU A 129 -6.61 0.26 -9.06
CA LEU A 129 -5.74 1.43 -9.13
C LEU A 129 -5.14 1.53 -10.52
N ASP A 130 -5.57 2.55 -11.28
CA ASP A 130 -4.97 2.91 -12.56
C ASP A 130 -3.75 3.79 -12.32
N LEU A 131 -2.64 3.43 -12.95
CA LEU A 131 -1.36 4.14 -12.85
C LEU A 131 -0.80 4.44 -14.21
N SER A 132 -0.28 5.64 -14.42
CA SER A 132 0.55 5.97 -15.58
C SER A 132 1.65 6.97 -15.23
N ILE A 133 2.73 6.89 -16.00
CA ILE A 133 3.86 7.84 -15.95
C ILE A 133 4.11 8.30 -17.38
N GLN A 134 4.08 9.60 -17.59
CA GLN A 134 4.33 10.19 -18.90
C GLN A 134 5.36 11.32 -18.85
#